data_70663f7c29659c9a0f9f48704795a7eb
#
_entry.id   70663f7c29659c9a0f9f48704795a7eb
#
_cell.length_a   1.000
_cell.length_b   1.000
_cell.length_c   1.000
_cell.angle_alpha   90.00
_cell.angle_beta   90.00
_cell.angle_gamma   90.00
#
_symmetry.space_group_name_H-M   'P 1'
#
loop_
_entity.id
_entity.type
_entity.pdbx_description
1 polymer ?
#
loop_
_entity_poly.entity_id
_entity_poly.type
_entity_poly.pdbx_seq_one_letter_code
_entity_poly.pdbx_strand_id
1 'polypeptide(L)'
;PKDVKGTKMLTHTHKKGDDDQWLFLPSLRRVKRISSRSKTSSFMGSEFSYEDLGSQEIDKYHFKWIKNIKSKKGDTHYILERRPKQKSGYSKMLMTISKKMMSAIKIDYYDRKGDLLKTGVFGNFKQYKVGDKKIYRASLIEMKNIQTKKASVFTWKSRKLGVKHRSRDFNKK
;
A
#
# COMPACT_ATOMS: atom_id res chain seq x y z
N PRO A 1 15.16 11.64 5.80
CA PRO A 1 16.63 11.63 5.85
C PRO A 1 17.21 12.16 4.53
N LYS A 2 18.37 12.82 4.57
CA LYS A 2 19.00 13.44 3.38
C LYS A 2 19.41 12.42 2.32
N ASP A 3 19.79 11.25 2.73
CA ASP A 3 20.23 10.11 1.92
C ASP A 3 19.13 9.47 1.04
N VAL A 4 17.88 9.65 1.41
CA VAL A 4 16.72 9.12 0.64
C VAL A 4 15.97 10.20 -0.13
N LYS A 5 16.35 11.47 0.01
CA LYS A 5 15.71 12.60 -0.69
C LYS A 5 15.81 12.44 -2.21
N GLY A 6 14.68 12.57 -2.90
CA GLY A 6 14.61 12.43 -4.35
C GLY A 6 14.59 11.00 -4.87
N THR A 7 14.57 9.98 -3.98
CA THR A 7 14.32 8.60 -4.38
C THR A 7 12.99 8.50 -5.13
N LYS A 8 12.98 7.78 -6.25
CA LYS A 8 11.78 7.54 -7.06
C LYS A 8 11.56 6.05 -7.21
N MET A 9 10.30 5.63 -7.15
CA MET A 9 9.92 4.25 -7.43
C MET A 9 9.00 4.23 -8.65
N LEU A 10 9.29 3.31 -9.57
CA LEU A 10 8.46 2.97 -10.71
C LEU A 10 7.93 1.55 -10.54
N THR A 11 6.64 1.37 -10.72
CA THR A 11 5.99 0.06 -10.73
C THR A 11 5.25 -0.13 -12.05
N HIS A 12 5.56 -1.18 -12.78
CA HIS A 12 4.74 -1.67 -13.87
C HIS A 12 3.88 -2.81 -13.35
N THR A 13 2.59 -2.58 -13.34
CA THR A 13 1.61 -3.53 -12.83
C THR A 13 1.25 -4.56 -13.88
N HIS A 14 1.23 -5.82 -13.50
CA HIS A 14 0.75 -6.93 -14.31
C HIS A 14 -0.52 -7.53 -13.70
N LYS A 15 -1.52 -7.83 -14.53
CA LYS A 15 -2.74 -8.53 -14.06
C LYS A 15 -2.44 -9.93 -13.53
N LYS A 16 -1.49 -10.61 -14.17
CA LYS A 16 -0.99 -11.92 -13.75
C LYS A 16 0.51 -11.82 -13.46
N GLY A 17 0.97 -12.55 -12.45
CA GLY A 17 2.38 -12.51 -12.06
C GLY A 17 2.74 -11.35 -11.12
N ASP A 18 4.02 -11.26 -10.81
CA ASP A 18 4.57 -10.20 -9.97
C ASP A 18 4.69 -8.89 -10.75
N ASP A 19 4.55 -7.76 -10.06
CA ASP A 19 4.83 -6.44 -10.62
C ASP A 19 6.33 -6.28 -10.85
N ASP A 20 6.70 -5.53 -11.88
CA ASP A 20 8.06 -5.05 -12.04
C ASP A 20 8.23 -3.74 -11.27
N GLN A 21 9.23 -3.68 -10.41
CA GLN A 21 9.54 -2.49 -9.62
C GLN A 21 10.99 -2.06 -9.81
N TRP A 22 11.19 -0.74 -9.93
CA TRP A 22 12.51 -0.12 -10.01
C TRP A 22 12.59 1.03 -9.03
N LEU A 23 13.76 1.15 -8.41
CA LEU A 23 14.10 2.20 -7.47
C LEU A 23 15.24 3.03 -8.04
N PHE A 24 15.01 4.32 -8.25
CA PHE A 24 16.06 5.28 -8.55
C PHE A 24 16.62 5.85 -7.25
N LEU A 25 17.92 5.72 -7.06
CA LEU A 25 18.67 6.23 -5.91
C LEU A 25 19.54 7.42 -6.35
N PRO A 26 19.14 8.66 -6.01
CA PRO A 26 19.87 9.86 -6.46
C PRO A 26 21.32 9.90 -6.00
N SER A 27 21.60 9.46 -4.77
CA SER A 27 22.95 9.40 -4.19
C SER A 27 23.91 8.53 -4.99
N LEU A 28 23.40 7.48 -5.64
CA LEU A 28 24.17 6.55 -6.46
C LEU A 28 24.00 6.81 -7.97
N ARG A 29 23.09 7.73 -8.36
CA ARG A 29 22.67 7.97 -9.76
C ARG A 29 22.32 6.68 -10.51
N ARG A 30 21.76 5.69 -9.81
CA ARG A 30 21.47 4.37 -10.34
C ARG A 30 20.00 3.99 -10.19
N VAL A 31 19.52 3.24 -11.19
CA VAL A 31 18.24 2.54 -11.13
C VAL A 31 18.49 1.09 -10.73
N LYS A 32 17.87 0.65 -9.65
CA LYS A 32 17.94 -0.74 -9.17
C LYS A 32 16.58 -1.41 -9.42
N ARG A 33 16.59 -2.56 -10.10
CA ARG A 33 15.39 -3.42 -10.19
C ARG A 33 15.21 -4.16 -8.87
N ILE A 34 13.98 -4.15 -8.36
CA ILE A 34 13.60 -4.93 -7.19
C ILE A 34 13.13 -6.29 -7.68
N SER A 35 13.84 -7.36 -7.30
CA SER A 35 13.45 -8.71 -7.68
C SER A 35 12.21 -9.16 -6.92
N SER A 36 11.44 -10.10 -7.48
CA SER A 36 10.27 -10.69 -6.81
C SER A 36 10.63 -11.33 -5.46
N ARG A 37 11.86 -11.81 -5.28
CA ARG A 37 12.37 -12.33 -4.00
C ARG A 37 12.55 -11.24 -2.96
N SER A 38 12.87 -10.02 -3.40
CA SER A 38 13.13 -8.86 -2.53
C SER A 38 11.88 -8.05 -2.22
N LYS A 39 10.72 -8.39 -2.78
CA LYS A 39 9.48 -7.61 -2.57
C LYS A 39 9.03 -7.54 -1.10
N THR A 40 9.41 -8.53 -0.29
CA THR A 40 9.11 -8.58 1.14
C THR A 40 10.12 -7.80 2.00
N SER A 41 11.22 -7.32 1.40
CA SER A 41 12.22 -6.53 2.11
C SER A 41 11.69 -5.13 2.44
N SER A 42 12.25 -4.54 3.50
CA SER A 42 11.94 -3.18 3.94
C SER A 42 12.23 -2.15 2.85
N PHE A 43 11.26 -1.27 2.60
CA PHE A 43 11.44 -0.10 1.74
C PHE A 43 12.24 0.97 2.49
N MET A 44 13.48 1.21 2.08
CA MET A 44 14.35 2.27 2.61
C MET A 44 14.48 2.26 4.15
N GLY A 45 14.56 1.08 4.76
CA GLY A 45 14.67 0.93 6.21
C GLY A 45 13.40 1.22 7.00
N SER A 46 12.27 1.42 6.31
CA SER A 46 10.97 1.65 6.95
C SER A 46 10.23 0.33 7.25
N GLU A 47 9.12 0.40 7.99
CA GLU A 47 8.23 -0.75 8.23
C GLU A 47 7.31 -1.07 7.03
N PHE A 48 7.40 -0.30 5.96
CA PHE A 48 6.80 -0.64 4.68
C PHE A 48 7.71 -1.58 3.91
N SER A 49 7.14 -2.60 3.26
CA SER A 49 7.85 -3.44 2.30
C SER A 49 7.63 -2.93 0.87
N TYR A 50 8.46 -3.36 -0.09
CA TYR A 50 8.20 -3.10 -1.51
C TYR A 50 6.87 -3.70 -1.96
N GLU A 51 6.43 -4.80 -1.35
CA GLU A 51 5.12 -5.42 -1.61
C GLU A 51 3.96 -4.51 -1.19
N ASP A 52 4.10 -3.76 -0.07
CA ASP A 52 3.06 -2.81 0.38
C ASP A 52 2.87 -1.65 -0.60
N LEU A 53 3.93 -1.30 -1.33
CA LEU A 53 3.96 -0.22 -2.31
C LEU A 53 3.66 -0.70 -3.74
N GLY A 54 3.47 -2.00 -3.92
CA GLY A 54 3.06 -2.62 -5.17
C GLY A 54 1.60 -2.34 -5.52
N SER A 55 1.18 -2.83 -6.68
CA SER A 55 -0.22 -2.74 -7.09
C SER A 55 -1.12 -3.57 -6.19
N GLN A 56 -2.35 -3.10 -6.01
CA GLN A 56 -3.37 -3.78 -5.22
C GLN A 56 -4.46 -4.34 -6.14
N GLU A 57 -4.03 -4.98 -7.25
CA GLU A 57 -4.93 -5.60 -8.23
C GLU A 57 -5.82 -6.67 -7.57
N ILE A 58 -7.13 -6.56 -7.79
CA ILE A 58 -8.13 -7.45 -7.16
C ILE A 58 -7.85 -8.90 -7.55
N ASP A 59 -7.50 -9.16 -8.81
CA ASP A 59 -7.28 -10.51 -9.35
C ASP A 59 -6.11 -11.25 -8.69
N LYS A 60 -5.21 -10.55 -8.01
CA LYS A 60 -4.07 -11.15 -7.29
C LYS A 60 -4.43 -11.73 -5.92
N TYR A 61 -5.68 -11.58 -5.49
CA TYR A 61 -6.11 -11.97 -4.15
C TYR A 61 -7.41 -12.77 -4.16
N HIS A 62 -7.57 -13.62 -3.16
CA HIS A 62 -8.85 -14.13 -2.72
C HIS A 62 -9.41 -13.20 -1.64
N PHE A 63 -10.69 -12.87 -1.72
CA PHE A 63 -11.36 -12.04 -0.74
C PHE A 63 -12.46 -12.85 -0.05
N LYS A 64 -12.59 -12.66 1.26
CA LYS A 64 -13.69 -13.19 2.07
C LYS A 64 -14.25 -12.06 2.93
N TRP A 65 -15.55 -11.80 2.78
CA TRP A 65 -16.27 -10.95 3.73
C TRP A 65 -16.39 -11.68 5.08
N ILE A 66 -16.05 -11.00 6.17
CA ILE A 66 -16.10 -11.57 7.52
C ILE A 66 -17.33 -11.06 8.26
N LYS A 67 -17.46 -9.72 8.40
CA LYS A 67 -18.58 -9.09 9.11
C LYS A 67 -18.63 -7.59 8.84
N ASN A 68 -19.75 -6.99 9.27
CA ASN A 68 -19.86 -5.54 9.44
C ASN A 68 -19.68 -5.19 10.92
N ILE A 69 -19.09 -4.04 11.18
CA ILE A 69 -19.00 -3.46 12.52
C ILE A 69 -19.47 -2.01 12.48
N LYS A 70 -19.95 -1.50 13.62
CA LYS A 70 -20.23 -0.09 13.82
C LYS A 70 -19.05 0.56 14.53
N SER A 71 -18.62 1.73 14.05
CA SER A 71 -17.67 2.56 14.76
C SER A 71 -18.33 3.24 15.95
N LYS A 72 -17.55 3.81 16.87
CA LYS A 72 -18.07 4.63 17.97
C LYS A 72 -18.91 5.83 17.49
N LYS A 73 -18.69 6.30 16.25
CA LYS A 73 -19.44 7.40 15.62
C LYS A 73 -20.65 6.93 14.80
N GLY A 74 -21.00 5.63 14.86
CA GLY A 74 -22.13 5.05 14.15
C GLY A 74 -21.85 4.64 12.69
N ASP A 75 -20.67 4.96 12.14
CA ASP A 75 -20.33 4.57 10.77
C ASP A 75 -20.21 3.04 10.63
N THR A 76 -20.69 2.52 9.50
CA THR A 76 -20.53 1.09 9.19
C THR A 76 -19.16 0.87 8.54
N HIS A 77 -18.45 -0.15 9.04
CA HIS A 77 -17.21 -0.63 8.45
C HIS A 77 -17.36 -2.09 8.04
N TYR A 78 -16.77 -2.44 6.90
CA TYR A 78 -16.67 -3.82 6.43
C TYR A 78 -15.33 -4.41 6.89
N ILE A 79 -15.36 -5.64 7.41
CA ILE A 79 -14.15 -6.42 7.66
C ILE A 79 -14.03 -7.46 6.57
N LEU A 80 -12.97 -7.34 5.77
CA LEU A 80 -12.62 -8.27 4.70
C LEU A 80 -11.30 -8.96 5.01
N GLU A 81 -11.26 -10.28 4.84
CA GLU A 81 -10.00 -11.02 4.74
C GLU A 81 -9.55 -11.02 3.28
N ARG A 82 -8.26 -10.76 3.06
CA ARG A 82 -7.61 -10.81 1.77
C ARG A 82 -6.41 -11.76 1.85
N ARG A 83 -6.38 -12.77 0.95
CA ARG A 83 -5.27 -13.74 0.85
C ARG A 83 -4.60 -13.63 -0.51
N PRO A 84 -3.26 -13.47 -0.58
CA PRO A 84 -2.54 -13.49 -1.84
C PRO A 84 -2.70 -14.83 -2.55
N LYS A 85 -2.92 -14.81 -3.88
CA LYS A 85 -2.92 -16.00 -4.75
C LYS A 85 -1.51 -16.47 -5.09
N GLN A 86 -0.53 -15.58 -4.96
CA GLN A 86 0.86 -15.83 -5.33
C GLN A 86 1.76 -15.72 -4.09
N LYS A 87 3.04 -16.10 -4.26
CA LYS A 87 4.05 -15.98 -3.22
C LYS A 87 4.09 -14.56 -2.67
N SER A 88 3.93 -14.40 -1.37
CA SER A 88 3.85 -13.13 -0.66
C SER A 88 4.61 -13.24 0.67
N GLY A 89 4.94 -12.10 1.27
CA GLY A 89 5.40 -12.00 2.65
C GLY A 89 4.29 -12.26 3.67
N TYR A 90 3.03 -12.22 3.20
CA TYR A 90 1.86 -12.33 4.06
C TYR A 90 1.06 -13.59 3.77
N SER A 91 0.56 -14.24 4.83
CA SER A 91 -0.40 -15.34 4.73
C SER A 91 -1.81 -14.81 4.44
N LYS A 92 -2.16 -13.68 5.08
CA LYS A 92 -3.44 -12.97 4.92
C LYS A 92 -3.31 -11.52 5.38
N MET A 93 -4.32 -10.73 5.05
CA MET A 93 -4.54 -9.39 5.58
C MET A 93 -5.99 -9.24 6.00
N LEU A 94 -6.26 -8.59 7.14
CA LEU A 94 -7.61 -8.18 7.54
C LEU A 94 -7.75 -6.68 7.28
N MET A 95 -8.69 -6.34 6.41
CA MET A 95 -8.95 -4.97 5.99
C MET A 95 -10.20 -4.45 6.68
N THR A 96 -10.10 -3.31 7.34
CA THR A 96 -11.25 -2.54 7.82
C THR A 96 -11.53 -1.43 6.81
N ILE A 97 -12.67 -1.48 6.14
CA ILE A 97 -13.06 -0.55 5.09
C ILE A 97 -14.23 0.29 5.56
N SER A 98 -14.10 1.61 5.50
CA SER A 98 -15.22 2.52 5.74
C SER A 98 -16.24 2.42 4.61
N LYS A 99 -17.50 2.09 4.93
CA LYS A 99 -18.63 2.10 3.97
C LYS A 99 -18.81 3.50 3.36
N LYS A 100 -18.74 4.54 4.18
CA LYS A 100 -18.92 5.94 3.76
C LYS A 100 -17.87 6.39 2.75
N MET A 101 -16.59 6.03 2.98
CA MET A 101 -15.47 6.47 2.15
C MET A 101 -15.09 5.46 1.07
N MET A 102 -15.61 4.22 1.13
CA MET A 102 -15.18 3.09 0.29
C MET A 102 -13.65 2.98 0.23
N SER A 103 -13.01 3.15 1.38
CA SER A 103 -11.56 3.17 1.54
C SER A 103 -11.14 2.41 2.78
N ALA A 104 -10.01 1.70 2.70
CA ALA A 104 -9.42 1.07 3.87
C ALA A 104 -8.99 2.13 4.89
N ILE A 105 -9.35 1.93 6.15
CA ILE A 105 -8.96 2.77 7.29
C ILE A 105 -7.96 2.06 8.19
N LYS A 106 -7.88 0.72 8.10
CA LYS A 106 -6.92 -0.11 8.82
C LYS A 106 -6.68 -1.39 8.02
N ILE A 107 -5.44 -1.88 8.05
CA ILE A 107 -5.08 -3.20 7.52
C ILE A 107 -4.14 -3.87 8.53
N ASP A 108 -4.51 -5.06 8.98
CA ASP A 108 -3.66 -5.93 9.79
C ASP A 108 -3.03 -6.97 8.87
N TYR A 109 -1.69 -7.05 8.88
CA TYR A 109 -0.89 -7.92 8.04
C TYR A 109 -0.38 -9.10 8.87
N TYR A 110 -0.61 -10.30 8.40
CA TYR A 110 -0.19 -11.55 9.06
C TYR A 110 0.98 -12.17 8.29
N ASP A 111 2.03 -12.56 8.99
CA ASP A 111 3.20 -13.19 8.41
C ASP A 111 2.88 -14.60 7.87
N ARG A 112 3.88 -15.30 7.33
CA ARG A 112 3.70 -16.64 6.76
C ARG A 112 3.35 -17.71 7.80
N LYS A 113 3.67 -17.46 9.07
CA LYS A 113 3.30 -18.35 10.18
C LYS A 113 1.86 -18.14 10.62
N GLY A 114 1.24 -17.03 10.21
CA GLY A 114 -0.11 -16.65 10.60
C GLY A 114 -0.16 -15.70 11.80
N ASP A 115 0.99 -15.22 12.27
CA ASP A 115 1.07 -14.28 13.37
C ASP A 115 0.90 -12.84 12.89
N LEU A 116 0.33 -11.98 13.74
CA LEU A 116 0.19 -10.56 13.43
C LEU A 116 1.58 -9.91 13.36
N LEU A 117 1.98 -9.51 12.16
CA LEU A 117 3.26 -8.89 11.88
C LEU A 117 3.21 -7.38 12.10
N LYS A 118 2.28 -6.72 11.44
CA LYS A 118 2.17 -5.25 11.45
C LYS A 118 0.77 -4.78 11.17
N THR A 119 0.50 -3.54 11.55
CA THR A 119 -0.78 -2.85 11.33
C THR A 119 -0.53 -1.53 10.60
N GLY A 120 -1.25 -1.30 9.51
CA GLY A 120 -1.32 -0.02 8.81
C GLY A 120 -2.60 0.72 9.16
N VAL A 121 -2.49 1.95 9.66
CA VAL A 121 -3.61 2.85 9.94
C VAL A 121 -3.59 3.99 8.93
N PHE A 122 -4.72 4.21 8.27
CA PHE A 122 -4.89 5.21 7.22
C PHE A 122 -5.63 6.41 7.79
N GLY A 123 -5.05 7.58 7.66
CA GLY A 123 -5.56 8.82 8.25
C GLY A 123 -5.55 10.02 7.30
N ASN A 124 -6.05 11.15 7.82
CA ASN A 124 -6.08 12.42 7.12
C ASN A 124 -6.70 12.30 5.72
N PHE A 125 -7.90 11.69 5.66
CA PHE A 125 -8.63 11.49 4.41
C PHE A 125 -9.04 12.82 3.79
N LYS A 126 -8.73 12.96 2.50
CA LYS A 126 -9.19 14.07 1.67
C LYS A 126 -10.13 13.53 0.59
N GLN A 127 -11.18 14.31 0.32
CA GLN A 127 -12.10 14.02 -0.78
C GLN A 127 -11.59 14.72 -2.04
N TYR A 128 -11.59 13.98 -3.14
CA TYR A 128 -11.24 14.47 -4.48
C TYR A 128 -12.43 14.27 -5.42
N LYS A 129 -12.63 15.19 -6.35
CA LYS A 129 -13.60 15.06 -7.44
C LYS A 129 -12.83 14.64 -8.71
N VAL A 130 -13.24 13.54 -9.34
CA VAL A 130 -12.68 13.05 -10.61
C VAL A 130 -13.85 12.72 -11.53
N GLY A 131 -14.12 13.61 -12.49
CA GLY A 131 -15.40 13.62 -13.21
C GLY A 131 -16.54 13.78 -12.20
N ASP A 132 -17.56 12.95 -12.28
CA ASP A 132 -18.72 12.96 -11.37
C ASP A 132 -18.50 12.15 -10.08
N LYS A 133 -17.34 11.50 -9.94
CA LYS A 133 -17.06 10.63 -8.79
C LYS A 133 -16.36 11.38 -7.67
N LYS A 134 -16.82 11.15 -6.44
CA LYS A 134 -16.15 11.57 -5.20
C LYS A 134 -15.28 10.41 -4.71
N ILE A 135 -13.98 10.64 -4.59
CA ILE A 135 -12.99 9.64 -4.20
C ILE A 135 -12.29 10.12 -2.92
N TYR A 136 -12.24 9.27 -1.91
CA TYR A 136 -11.50 9.55 -0.68
C TYR A 136 -10.12 8.90 -0.75
N ARG A 137 -9.08 9.63 -0.33
CA ARG A 137 -7.71 9.12 -0.21
C ARG A 137 -7.09 9.57 1.10
N ALA A 138 -6.51 8.64 1.81
CA ALA A 138 -5.69 8.96 2.98
C ALA A 138 -4.46 9.75 2.55
N SER A 139 -4.08 10.76 3.29
CA SER A 139 -2.82 11.49 3.10
C SER A 139 -1.77 11.13 4.15
N LEU A 140 -2.07 10.19 5.04
CA LEU A 140 -1.18 9.62 6.03
C LEU A 140 -1.43 8.12 6.14
N ILE A 141 -0.34 7.34 6.21
CA ILE A 141 -0.38 5.94 6.64
C ILE A 141 0.67 5.76 7.72
N GLU A 142 0.24 5.33 8.88
CA GLU A 142 1.13 4.86 9.94
C GLU A 142 1.22 3.33 9.87
N MET A 143 2.43 2.80 9.73
CA MET A 143 2.72 1.38 9.74
C MET A 143 3.45 1.03 11.02
N LYS A 144 2.83 0.24 11.90
CA LYS A 144 3.40 -0.22 13.15
C LYS A 144 3.67 -1.71 13.08
N ASN A 145 4.92 -2.10 13.22
CA ASN A 145 5.33 -3.49 13.35
C ASN A 145 5.10 -3.93 14.80
N ILE A 146 4.27 -4.96 14.97
CA ILE A 146 3.86 -5.46 16.29
C ILE A 146 4.95 -6.30 16.93
N GLN A 147 5.72 -7.04 16.09
CA GLN A 147 6.77 -7.95 16.56
C GLN A 147 8.03 -7.18 16.97
N THR A 148 8.44 -6.15 16.19
CA THR A 148 9.64 -5.35 16.47
C THR A 148 9.36 -4.07 17.25
N LYS A 149 8.10 -3.71 17.44
CA LYS A 149 7.63 -2.46 18.09
C LYS A 149 8.07 -1.17 17.39
N LYS A 150 8.57 -1.27 16.15
CA LYS A 150 8.96 -0.12 15.31
C LYS A 150 7.76 0.43 14.55
N ALA A 151 7.83 1.70 14.19
CA ALA A 151 6.80 2.34 13.37
C ALA A 151 7.42 3.24 12.30
N SER A 152 6.67 3.44 11.22
CA SER A 152 7.01 4.37 10.14
C SER A 152 5.76 5.08 9.66
N VAL A 153 5.91 6.34 9.24
CA VAL A 153 4.80 7.16 8.74
C VAL A 153 5.09 7.57 7.31
N PHE A 154 4.11 7.33 6.44
CA PHE A 154 4.07 7.85 5.07
C PHE A 154 3.09 9.01 4.99
N THR A 155 3.53 10.16 4.48
CA THR A 155 2.69 11.35 4.34
C THR A 155 2.75 11.88 2.91
N TRP A 156 1.59 12.12 2.30
CA TRP A 156 1.47 12.80 1.00
C TRP A 156 1.20 14.29 1.24
N LYS A 157 2.17 15.14 0.94
CA LYS A 157 2.04 16.61 1.06
C LYS A 157 1.08 17.18 0.02
N SER A 158 1.13 16.66 -1.21
CA SER A 158 0.21 17.04 -2.29
C SER A 158 -0.18 15.84 -3.13
N ARG A 159 -1.41 15.84 -3.65
CA ARG A 159 -1.91 14.82 -4.56
C ARG A 159 -2.87 15.47 -5.55
N LYS A 160 -2.69 15.16 -6.82
CA LYS A 160 -3.64 15.50 -7.89
C LYS A 160 -4.18 14.19 -8.47
N LEU A 161 -5.49 14.09 -8.69
CA LEU A 161 -6.15 12.94 -9.31
C LEU A 161 -6.74 13.36 -10.67
N GLY A 162 -6.88 12.39 -11.58
CA GLY A 162 -7.43 12.65 -12.91
C GLY A 162 -6.48 13.40 -13.86
N VAL A 163 -5.18 13.44 -13.53
CA VAL A 163 -4.16 14.08 -14.37
C VAL A 163 -3.80 13.14 -15.52
N LYS A 164 -3.76 13.67 -16.74
CA LYS A 164 -3.24 12.93 -17.91
C LYS A 164 -1.73 12.83 -17.82
N HIS A 165 -1.19 11.62 -18.00
CA HIS A 165 0.22 11.34 -18.08
C HIS A 165 0.59 10.84 -19.48
N ARG A 166 1.84 11.06 -19.90
CA ARG A 166 2.39 10.52 -21.15
C ARG A 166 3.10 9.21 -20.85
N SER A 167 3.09 8.25 -21.79
CA SER A 167 3.76 6.95 -21.62
C SER A 167 5.25 7.10 -21.26
N ARG A 168 5.92 8.15 -21.74
CA ARG A 168 7.32 8.45 -21.40
C ARG A 168 7.56 8.76 -19.92
N ASP A 169 6.51 9.19 -19.17
CA ASP A 169 6.62 9.51 -17.74
C ASP A 169 6.80 8.24 -16.89
N PHE A 170 6.57 7.06 -17.50
CA PHE A 170 6.70 5.73 -16.88
C PHE A 170 7.87 4.92 -17.44
N ASN A 171 8.85 5.58 -18.05
CA ASN A 171 10.06 4.94 -18.56
C ASN A 171 11.15 4.88 -17.47
N LYS A 172 12.05 3.90 -17.60
CA LYS A 172 13.18 3.64 -16.68
C LYS A 172 14.36 4.60 -16.87
N LYS A 173 14.28 5.54 -17.83
CA LYS A 173 15.37 6.48 -18.15
C LYS A 173 15.46 7.61 -17.13
#